data_3eb6e2d7e48563180e45554c6332f378
#
_entry.id   3eb6e2d7e48563180e45554c6332f378
#
_cell.length_a   1.000
_cell.length_b   1.000
_cell.length_c   1.000
_cell.angle_alpha   90.00
_cell.angle_beta   90.00
_cell.angle_gamma   90.00
#
_symmetry.space_group_name_H-M   'P 1'
#
loop_
_entity.id
_entity.type
_entity.pdbx_description
1 polymer ?
#
loop_
_entity_poly.entity_id
_entity_poly.type
_entity_poly.pdbx_seq_one_letter_code
_entity_poly.pdbx_strand_id
1 'polypeptide(L)'
;MTDIYILGGAQTDFGRNWEREGLSIYDMFKEALTEGVTDAGIEPAQIEVGHVGNFVGELFTGQGLLGGFFGHVYGELGDIPTARHEAACASGSLAILAAMRDIEAGHYDIAAAVGLELMRNVDGKTGAEYLGAATWKGKEAVDATYPWPYMFDLIAQEYDARYGMNTDHLKTIGEINFGNGKVNPNAQTRDWKFPEGSFSDNDDLNPVIEGCLRRLDCGQITDGAACVILASEKAAREHAAKNGLKLKDIPRIKSWAHRSAPLLLEQKLAISKDQPLLFPHVSKMFDDLLRRGDYNSITDLGGLETHDCFTVTEYMAIDHCGLTKPGESWKAIEEGTITKDGRFPINASGGLIGLGHPVGATGVRMLLDCAKQVTNRAGACQINDAKDMATFNVGGSATTCVSFVVGVA
;
A
#
# COMPACT_ATOMS: atom_id res chain seq x y z
N MET A 1 -6.77 -8.97 22.07
CA MET A 1 -7.11 -8.08 20.95
C MET A 1 -8.42 -8.61 20.38
N THR A 2 -9.41 -7.76 20.10
CA THR A 2 -10.64 -8.22 19.46
C THR A 2 -10.31 -8.58 18.00
N ASP A 3 -10.75 -9.74 17.54
CA ASP A 3 -10.53 -10.14 16.15
C ASP A 3 -11.33 -9.24 15.20
N ILE A 4 -10.66 -8.69 14.20
CA ILE A 4 -11.26 -7.86 13.14
C ILE A 4 -11.26 -8.65 11.84
N TYR A 5 -12.45 -8.95 11.34
CA TYR A 5 -12.66 -9.74 10.13
C TYR A 5 -12.81 -8.84 8.91
N ILE A 6 -12.37 -9.34 7.75
CA ILE A 6 -12.52 -8.69 6.45
C ILE A 6 -13.61 -9.44 5.70
N LEU A 7 -14.81 -8.86 5.62
CA LEU A 7 -15.95 -9.52 4.95
C LEU A 7 -15.80 -9.54 3.44
N GLY A 8 -15.15 -8.53 2.88
CA GLY A 8 -14.91 -8.39 1.46
C GLY A 8 -14.33 -7.03 1.12
N GLY A 9 -14.20 -6.77 -0.17
CA GLY A 9 -13.70 -5.50 -0.67
C GLY A 9 -13.46 -5.54 -2.17
N ALA A 10 -13.24 -4.35 -2.73
CA ALA A 10 -12.97 -4.19 -4.15
C ALA A 10 -11.93 -3.10 -4.39
N GLN A 11 -11.34 -3.10 -5.58
CA GLN A 11 -10.54 -2.01 -6.09
C GLN A 11 -10.93 -1.72 -7.54
N THR A 12 -10.82 -0.47 -7.93
CA THR A 12 -11.02 -0.05 -9.31
C THR A 12 -9.86 -0.54 -10.20
N ASP A 13 -10.07 -0.54 -11.51
CA ASP A 13 -9.00 -0.80 -12.47
C ASP A 13 -8.03 0.41 -12.51
N PHE A 14 -6.80 0.22 -12.04
CA PHE A 14 -5.77 1.27 -11.99
C PHE A 14 -5.18 1.63 -13.36
N GLY A 15 -5.48 0.86 -14.41
CA GLY A 15 -5.13 1.20 -15.78
C GLY A 15 -5.94 2.37 -16.35
N ARG A 16 -7.12 2.65 -15.78
CA ARG A 16 -8.04 3.70 -16.24
C ARG A 16 -7.48 5.10 -16.00
N ASN A 17 -7.92 6.04 -16.82
CA ASN A 17 -7.71 7.47 -16.60
C ASN A 17 -9.09 8.13 -16.47
N TRP A 18 -9.49 8.40 -15.25
CA TRP A 18 -10.83 8.85 -14.90
C TRP A 18 -11.17 10.21 -15.51
N GLU A 19 -10.20 11.12 -15.58
CA GLU A 19 -10.38 12.42 -16.23
C GLU A 19 -10.71 12.27 -17.73
N ARG A 20 -9.97 11.39 -18.44
CA ARG A 20 -10.24 11.13 -19.87
C ARG A 20 -11.57 10.43 -20.11
N GLU A 21 -12.08 9.71 -19.13
CA GLU A 21 -13.40 9.08 -19.16
C GLU A 21 -14.52 10.06 -18.78
N GLY A 22 -14.18 11.29 -18.38
CA GLY A 22 -15.15 12.30 -17.95
C GLY A 22 -15.75 11.99 -16.58
N LEU A 23 -15.03 11.21 -15.74
CA LEU A 23 -15.44 10.77 -14.43
C LEU A 23 -14.69 11.52 -13.33
N SER A 24 -15.33 11.69 -12.19
CA SER A 24 -14.85 12.45 -11.05
C SER A 24 -14.32 11.55 -9.92
N ILE A 25 -13.72 12.17 -8.91
CA ILE A 25 -13.33 11.50 -7.66
C ILE A 25 -14.54 10.87 -6.93
N TYR A 26 -15.74 11.44 -7.10
CA TYR A 26 -16.97 10.86 -6.57
C TYR A 26 -17.34 9.54 -7.27
N ASP A 27 -17.23 9.51 -8.60
CA ASP A 27 -17.54 8.29 -9.38
C ASP A 27 -16.59 7.16 -9.00
N MET A 28 -15.31 7.48 -8.78
CA MET A 28 -14.28 6.56 -8.30
C MET A 28 -14.61 6.01 -6.91
N PHE A 29 -15.00 6.89 -5.98
CA PHE A 29 -15.44 6.50 -4.64
C PHE A 29 -16.66 5.58 -4.71
N LYS A 30 -17.66 5.97 -5.52
CA LYS A 30 -18.90 5.22 -5.72
C LYS A 30 -18.63 3.80 -6.24
N GLU A 31 -17.79 3.66 -7.26
CA GLU A 31 -17.45 2.36 -7.84
C GLU A 31 -16.82 1.46 -6.78
N ALA A 32 -15.76 1.93 -6.08
CA ALA A 32 -15.08 1.13 -5.08
C ALA A 32 -16.00 0.73 -3.90
N LEU A 33 -16.84 1.64 -3.40
CA LEU A 33 -17.76 1.33 -2.30
C LEU A 33 -18.84 0.34 -2.74
N THR A 34 -19.44 0.54 -3.93
CA THR A 34 -20.51 -0.31 -4.44
C THR A 34 -20.01 -1.74 -4.67
N GLU A 35 -18.86 -1.88 -5.32
CA GLU A 35 -18.26 -3.19 -5.56
C GLU A 35 -17.77 -3.84 -4.25
N GLY A 36 -17.23 -3.04 -3.31
CA GLY A 36 -16.81 -3.53 -2.01
C GLY A 36 -17.97 -4.08 -1.16
N VAL A 37 -19.11 -3.40 -1.14
CA VAL A 37 -20.35 -3.84 -0.49
C VAL A 37 -20.89 -5.13 -1.15
N THR A 38 -20.83 -5.17 -2.48
CA THR A 38 -21.27 -6.34 -3.26
C THR A 38 -20.39 -7.56 -2.96
N ASP A 39 -19.03 -7.41 -2.99
CA ASP A 39 -18.10 -8.51 -2.68
C ASP A 39 -18.25 -8.99 -1.23
N ALA A 40 -18.49 -8.06 -0.30
CA ALA A 40 -18.76 -8.40 1.09
C ALA A 40 -20.10 -9.11 1.31
N GLY A 41 -21.03 -9.07 0.36
CA GLY A 41 -22.34 -9.72 0.47
C GLY A 41 -23.19 -9.18 1.62
N ILE A 42 -23.12 -7.86 1.87
CA ILE A 42 -23.87 -7.16 2.90
C ILE A 42 -24.85 -6.16 2.29
N GLU A 43 -25.87 -5.76 3.05
CA GLU A 43 -26.70 -4.61 2.69
C GLU A 43 -25.97 -3.30 3.09
N PRO A 44 -26.05 -2.22 2.29
CA PRO A 44 -25.41 -0.95 2.64
C PRO A 44 -25.74 -0.45 4.04
N ALA A 45 -27.02 -0.56 4.46
CA ALA A 45 -27.51 -0.15 5.78
C ALA A 45 -26.84 -0.89 6.98
N GLN A 46 -26.05 -1.93 6.73
CA GLN A 46 -25.28 -2.62 7.79
C GLN A 46 -23.96 -1.91 8.11
N ILE A 47 -23.50 -0.96 7.28
CA ILE A 47 -22.34 -0.15 7.55
C ILE A 47 -22.71 0.92 8.57
N GLU A 48 -22.02 0.95 9.70
CA GLU A 48 -22.31 1.83 10.83
C GLU A 48 -21.36 3.04 10.94
N VAL A 49 -20.17 2.92 10.31
CA VAL A 49 -19.15 3.98 10.29
C VAL A 49 -18.31 3.91 9.01
N GLY A 50 -17.91 5.07 8.48
CA GLY A 50 -17.14 5.18 7.25
C GLY A 50 -15.82 5.92 7.45
N HIS A 51 -14.72 5.38 6.91
CA HIS A 51 -13.40 6.00 6.93
C HIS A 51 -12.84 6.16 5.53
N VAL A 52 -12.30 7.34 5.24
CA VAL A 52 -11.70 7.64 3.94
C VAL A 52 -10.20 7.87 4.09
N GLY A 53 -9.38 7.14 3.36
CA GLY A 53 -7.96 7.40 3.19
C GLY A 53 -7.71 8.22 1.93
N ASN A 54 -7.21 9.44 2.07
CA ASN A 54 -6.91 10.30 0.93
C ASN A 54 -5.84 11.32 1.33
N PHE A 55 -4.90 11.59 0.43
CA PHE A 55 -3.77 12.47 0.74
C PHE A 55 -4.06 13.93 0.35
N VAL A 56 -4.11 14.21 -0.94
CA VAL A 56 -4.16 15.58 -1.45
C VAL A 56 -5.31 15.81 -2.45
N GLY A 57 -6.47 15.23 -2.15
CA GLY A 57 -7.65 15.37 -3.02
C GLY A 57 -7.99 16.83 -3.33
N GLU A 58 -7.82 17.75 -2.38
CA GLU A 58 -8.08 19.17 -2.58
C GLU A 58 -7.13 19.81 -3.60
N LEU A 59 -5.87 19.39 -3.66
CA LEU A 59 -4.90 19.95 -4.62
C LEU A 59 -5.21 19.49 -6.05
N PHE A 60 -5.58 18.23 -6.23
CA PHE A 60 -5.88 17.67 -7.56
C PHE A 60 -7.28 18.01 -8.04
N THR A 61 -8.29 17.99 -7.16
CA THR A 61 -9.71 18.03 -7.56
C THR A 61 -10.49 19.21 -6.98
N GLY A 62 -9.90 19.94 -6.03
CA GLY A 62 -10.62 20.97 -5.26
C GLY A 62 -11.63 20.39 -4.26
N GLN A 63 -11.75 19.06 -4.12
CA GLN A 63 -12.75 18.39 -3.30
C GLN A 63 -12.18 17.95 -1.95
N GLY A 64 -12.71 18.50 -0.88
CA GLY A 64 -12.56 18.03 0.50
C GLY A 64 -13.81 17.30 0.98
N LEU A 65 -13.89 17.03 2.29
CA LEU A 65 -15.06 16.46 2.98
C LEU A 65 -15.55 15.13 2.35
N LEU A 66 -14.63 14.28 1.91
CA LEU A 66 -14.90 13.06 1.14
C LEU A 66 -15.80 12.05 1.88
N GLY A 67 -15.84 12.10 3.23
CA GLY A 67 -16.75 11.27 4.02
C GLY A 67 -18.23 11.47 3.69
N GLY A 68 -18.61 12.67 3.20
CA GLY A 68 -19.98 12.94 2.75
C GLY A 68 -20.43 12.10 1.54
N PHE A 69 -19.49 11.49 0.80
CA PHE A 69 -19.83 10.64 -0.35
C PHE A 69 -20.55 9.37 0.03
N PHE A 70 -20.36 8.83 1.23
CA PHE A 70 -21.10 7.66 1.70
C PHE A 70 -22.61 7.84 1.55
N GLY A 71 -23.17 8.94 2.07
CA GLY A 71 -24.58 9.26 1.99
C GLY A 71 -25.08 9.63 0.59
N HIS A 72 -24.18 10.00 -0.34
CA HIS A 72 -24.54 10.21 -1.74
C HIS A 72 -24.59 8.91 -2.54
N VAL A 73 -23.75 7.92 -2.19
CA VAL A 73 -23.76 6.60 -2.85
C VAL A 73 -24.98 5.80 -2.40
N TYR A 74 -25.23 5.77 -1.10
CA TYR A 74 -26.35 5.08 -0.48
C TYR A 74 -27.06 6.02 0.50
N GLY A 75 -28.33 6.32 0.26
CA GLY A 75 -29.12 7.21 1.11
C GLY A 75 -29.18 6.75 2.57
N GLU A 76 -29.11 5.42 2.78
CA GLU A 76 -29.11 4.77 4.10
C GLU A 76 -27.85 5.11 4.92
N LEU A 77 -26.78 5.56 4.27
CA LEU A 77 -25.53 5.98 4.93
C LEU A 77 -25.46 7.50 5.18
N GLY A 78 -26.58 8.21 5.02
CA GLY A 78 -26.63 9.67 5.11
C GLY A 78 -26.35 10.23 6.51
N ASP A 79 -26.51 9.44 7.56
CA ASP A 79 -26.36 9.83 8.96
C ASP A 79 -25.30 9.05 9.74
N ILE A 80 -24.55 8.15 9.08
CA ILE A 80 -23.44 7.48 9.75
C ILE A 80 -22.27 8.44 9.99
N PRO A 81 -21.52 8.28 11.09
CA PRO A 81 -20.29 9.06 11.27
C PRO A 81 -19.23 8.66 10.23
N THR A 82 -18.56 9.68 9.70
CA THR A 82 -17.50 9.48 8.71
C THR A 82 -16.30 10.39 9.01
N ALA A 83 -15.09 9.93 8.66
CA ALA A 83 -13.88 10.71 8.80
C ALA A 83 -12.92 10.47 7.63
N ARG A 84 -12.13 11.49 7.27
CA ARG A 84 -10.99 11.38 6.36
C ARG A 84 -9.68 11.34 7.15
N HIS A 85 -8.76 10.47 6.73
CA HIS A 85 -7.45 10.25 7.33
C HIS A 85 -6.36 10.56 6.31
N GLU A 86 -5.31 11.22 6.79
CA GLU A 86 -4.15 11.61 5.98
C GLU A 86 -2.85 11.13 6.65
N ALA A 87 -1.99 10.51 5.88
CA ALA A 87 -0.59 10.19 6.17
C ALA A 87 0.18 9.94 4.87
N ALA A 88 0.04 10.85 3.91
CA ALA A 88 0.56 10.69 2.57
C ALA A 88 0.19 9.31 1.98
N CYS A 89 1.15 8.55 1.48
CA CYS A 89 0.90 7.23 0.88
C CYS A 89 0.35 6.18 1.88
N ALA A 90 0.39 6.43 3.18
CA ALA A 90 -0.17 5.55 4.22
C ALA A 90 -1.61 5.94 4.64
N SER A 91 -2.24 6.91 3.98
CA SER A 91 -3.59 7.39 4.33
C SER A 91 -4.63 6.27 4.38
N GLY A 92 -4.60 5.35 3.41
CA GLY A 92 -5.51 4.20 3.40
C GLY A 92 -5.31 3.26 4.59
N SER A 93 -4.07 3.02 4.99
CA SER A 93 -3.76 2.21 6.17
C SER A 93 -4.22 2.89 7.46
N LEU A 94 -4.17 4.23 7.56
CA LEU A 94 -4.72 4.94 8.72
C LEU A 94 -6.24 4.88 8.77
N ALA A 95 -6.93 4.90 7.61
CA ALA A 95 -8.38 4.70 7.55
C ALA A 95 -8.76 3.30 8.07
N ILE A 96 -8.01 2.26 7.71
CA ILE A 96 -8.18 0.90 8.25
C ILE A 96 -7.96 0.87 9.76
N LEU A 97 -6.87 1.48 10.27
CA LEU A 97 -6.59 1.54 11.70
C LEU A 97 -7.68 2.28 12.48
N ALA A 98 -8.30 3.32 11.91
CA ALA A 98 -9.41 4.03 12.51
C ALA A 98 -10.65 3.14 12.58
N ALA A 99 -11.02 2.48 11.49
CA ALA A 99 -12.12 1.53 11.43
C ALA A 99 -11.95 0.37 12.44
N MET A 100 -10.75 -0.18 12.55
CA MET A 100 -10.41 -1.20 13.54
C MET A 100 -10.65 -0.70 14.97
N ARG A 101 -10.17 0.51 15.29
CA ARG A 101 -10.30 1.10 16.64
C ARG A 101 -11.74 1.34 17.02
N ASP A 102 -12.59 1.75 16.09
CA ASP A 102 -14.02 1.95 16.32
C ASP A 102 -14.72 0.61 16.62
N ILE A 103 -14.37 -0.46 15.91
CA ILE A 103 -14.88 -1.80 16.19
C ILE A 103 -14.30 -2.34 17.53
N GLU A 104 -13.01 -2.20 17.77
CA GLU A 104 -12.37 -2.63 19.03
C GLU A 104 -12.93 -1.90 20.26
N ALA A 105 -13.33 -0.63 20.11
CA ALA A 105 -14.00 0.14 21.16
C ALA A 105 -15.42 -0.35 21.45
N GLY A 106 -15.99 -1.20 20.59
CA GLY A 106 -17.32 -1.78 20.74
C GLY A 106 -18.47 -0.80 20.42
N HIS A 107 -18.17 0.28 19.67
CA HIS A 107 -19.18 1.24 19.25
C HIS A 107 -19.90 0.80 17.97
N TYR A 108 -19.20 0.08 17.09
CA TYR A 108 -19.70 -0.36 15.78
C TYR A 108 -19.29 -1.80 15.53
N ASP A 109 -20.16 -2.53 14.84
CA ASP A 109 -19.91 -3.92 14.42
C ASP A 109 -19.40 -4.02 12.98
N ILE A 110 -19.77 -3.07 12.08
CA ILE A 110 -19.35 -3.05 10.66
C ILE A 110 -18.88 -1.66 10.26
N ALA A 111 -17.68 -1.60 9.73
CA ALA A 111 -17.05 -0.38 9.23
C ALA A 111 -16.61 -0.53 7.78
N ALA A 112 -16.73 0.55 6.98
CA ALA A 112 -16.17 0.64 5.65
C ALA A 112 -14.94 1.55 5.63
N ALA A 113 -13.82 1.08 5.05
CA ALA A 113 -12.66 1.91 4.78
C ALA A 113 -12.46 2.01 3.26
N VAL A 114 -12.52 3.24 2.73
CA VAL A 114 -12.34 3.57 1.31
C VAL A 114 -11.09 4.41 1.16
N GLY A 115 -10.11 3.93 0.41
CA GLY A 115 -8.92 4.70 0.03
C GLY A 115 -9.01 5.13 -1.42
N LEU A 116 -8.65 6.37 -1.74
CA LEU A 116 -8.70 6.85 -3.13
C LEU A 116 -7.75 8.00 -3.40
N GLU A 117 -7.32 8.12 -4.66
CA GLU A 117 -6.64 9.30 -5.17
C GLU A 117 -6.90 9.45 -6.68
N LEU A 118 -7.21 10.67 -7.13
CA LEU A 118 -7.33 11.03 -8.55
C LEU A 118 -6.22 12.04 -8.86
N MET A 119 -5.23 11.65 -9.66
CA MET A 119 -3.99 12.41 -9.86
C MET A 119 -3.62 12.63 -11.32
N ARG A 120 -4.29 11.93 -12.27
CA ARG A 120 -3.95 12.00 -13.71
C ARG A 120 -4.71 13.08 -14.45
N ASN A 121 -5.28 14.05 -13.72
CA ASN A 121 -6.01 15.21 -14.23
C ASN A 121 -5.14 16.47 -14.41
N VAL A 122 -3.85 16.38 -14.08
CA VAL A 122 -2.85 17.44 -14.26
C VAL A 122 -1.61 16.89 -14.97
N ASP A 123 -0.73 17.77 -15.45
CA ASP A 123 0.56 17.36 -15.99
C ASP A 123 1.50 16.82 -14.89
N GLY A 124 2.53 16.06 -15.29
CA GLY A 124 3.40 15.38 -14.37
C GLY A 124 4.18 16.30 -13.43
N LYS A 125 4.53 17.52 -13.84
CA LYS A 125 5.23 18.50 -13.00
C LYS A 125 4.30 19.04 -11.94
N THR A 126 3.09 19.43 -12.30
CA THR A 126 2.06 19.90 -11.35
C THR A 126 1.70 18.79 -10.38
N GLY A 127 1.53 17.55 -10.85
CA GLY A 127 1.28 16.40 -9.97
C GLY A 127 2.41 16.15 -8.98
N ALA A 128 3.67 16.25 -9.43
CA ALA A 128 4.83 16.12 -8.54
C ALA A 128 4.90 17.22 -7.49
N GLU A 129 4.53 18.46 -7.85
CA GLU A 129 4.43 19.57 -6.91
C GLU A 129 3.37 19.33 -5.84
N TYR A 130 2.18 18.85 -6.23
CA TYR A 130 1.10 18.54 -5.30
C TYR A 130 1.49 17.41 -4.35
N LEU A 131 2.07 16.32 -4.85
CA LEU A 131 2.59 15.23 -4.04
C LEU A 131 3.73 15.66 -3.12
N GLY A 132 4.49 16.68 -3.50
CA GLY A 132 5.52 17.32 -2.68
C GLY A 132 4.98 17.92 -1.37
N ALA A 133 3.66 18.03 -1.18
CA ALA A 133 3.04 18.44 0.09
C ALA A 133 3.37 17.51 1.28
N ALA A 134 3.80 16.27 1.04
CA ALA A 134 4.25 15.37 2.10
C ALA A 134 5.74 15.52 2.47
N THR A 135 6.48 16.45 1.87
CA THR A 135 7.78 16.94 2.37
C THR A 135 7.55 18.14 3.29
N TRP A 136 8.55 18.55 4.02
CA TRP A 136 8.48 19.85 4.71
C TRP A 136 8.66 20.98 3.69
N LYS A 137 7.55 21.49 3.17
CA LYS A 137 7.55 22.57 2.18
C LYS A 137 8.43 23.76 2.63
N GLY A 138 9.32 24.18 1.73
CA GLY A 138 10.29 25.25 1.97
C GLY A 138 11.54 24.83 2.76
N LYS A 139 11.69 23.56 3.13
CA LYS A 139 12.91 23.01 3.77
C LYS A 139 13.49 21.81 3.06
N GLU A 140 12.65 20.91 2.51
CA GLU A 140 13.10 19.71 1.79
C GLU A 140 12.76 19.84 0.31
N ALA A 141 13.62 19.30 -0.54
CA ALA A 141 13.46 19.25 -2.00
C ALA A 141 13.08 20.60 -2.64
N VAL A 142 13.60 21.73 -2.11
CA VAL A 142 13.18 23.09 -2.47
C VAL A 142 13.41 23.37 -3.96
N ASP A 143 14.54 22.90 -4.50
CA ASP A 143 14.95 23.12 -5.89
C ASP A 143 14.69 21.90 -6.78
N ALA A 144 14.08 20.84 -6.23
CA ALA A 144 13.82 19.61 -6.99
C ALA A 144 12.61 19.76 -7.91
N THR A 145 12.76 19.42 -9.19
CA THR A 145 11.64 19.37 -10.15
C THR A 145 10.67 18.26 -9.75
N TYR A 146 11.19 17.14 -9.28
CA TYR A 146 10.44 15.97 -8.83
C TYR A 146 10.83 15.65 -7.39
N PRO A 147 10.11 16.19 -6.38
CA PRO A 147 10.49 16.06 -4.97
C PRO A 147 10.72 14.62 -4.51
N TRP A 148 9.86 13.66 -4.91
CA TRP A 148 9.97 12.30 -4.43
C TRP A 148 11.11 11.50 -5.05
N PRO A 149 11.36 11.51 -6.37
CA PRO A 149 12.58 10.95 -6.94
C PRO A 149 13.85 11.49 -6.27
N TYR A 150 13.92 12.81 -6.05
CA TYR A 150 15.04 13.44 -5.34
C TYR A 150 15.20 12.89 -3.91
N MET A 151 14.13 12.84 -3.13
CA MET A 151 14.16 12.35 -1.75
C MET A 151 14.57 10.88 -1.66
N PHE A 152 14.09 10.03 -2.59
CA PHE A 152 14.43 8.62 -2.60
C PHE A 152 15.82 8.34 -3.17
N ASP A 153 16.35 9.21 -4.03
CA ASP A 153 17.75 9.15 -4.43
C ASP A 153 18.67 9.48 -3.24
N LEU A 154 18.35 10.48 -2.42
CA LEU A 154 19.11 10.74 -1.17
C LEU A 154 19.12 9.53 -0.22
N ILE A 155 17.99 8.81 -0.15
CA ILE A 155 17.89 7.57 0.63
C ILE A 155 18.79 6.48 0.03
N ALA A 156 18.78 6.34 -1.30
CA ALA A 156 19.62 5.37 -2.01
C ALA A 156 21.11 5.68 -1.79
N GLN A 157 21.51 6.95 -1.90
CA GLN A 157 22.87 7.40 -1.64
C GLN A 157 23.33 7.09 -0.21
N GLU A 158 22.47 7.33 0.78
CA GLU A 158 22.80 7.03 2.18
C GLU A 158 22.91 5.52 2.43
N TYR A 159 22.04 4.72 1.79
CA TYR A 159 22.13 3.26 1.86
C TYR A 159 23.43 2.75 1.22
N ASP A 160 23.77 3.27 0.03
CA ASP A 160 25.01 2.93 -0.66
C ASP A 160 26.25 3.31 0.16
N ALA A 161 26.24 4.50 0.77
CA ALA A 161 27.34 4.97 1.62
C ALA A 161 27.56 4.09 2.85
N ARG A 162 26.49 3.49 3.42
CA ARG A 162 26.59 2.63 4.61
C ARG A 162 26.98 1.19 4.30
N TYR A 163 26.46 0.63 3.21
CA TYR A 163 26.53 -0.83 2.96
C TYR A 163 27.05 -1.20 1.58
N GLY A 164 27.13 -0.25 0.67
CA GLY A 164 27.26 -0.54 -0.76
C GLY A 164 25.96 -1.02 -1.39
N MET A 165 25.65 -0.55 -2.58
CA MET A 165 24.46 -0.95 -3.32
C MET A 165 24.79 -1.13 -4.80
N ASN A 166 24.46 -2.30 -5.35
CA ASN A 166 24.50 -2.51 -6.79
C ASN A 166 23.11 -2.17 -7.36
N THR A 167 23.05 -1.18 -8.26
CA THR A 167 21.80 -0.75 -8.89
C THR A 167 21.14 -1.83 -9.76
N ASP A 168 21.87 -2.88 -10.17
CA ASP A 168 21.27 -4.03 -10.86
C ASP A 168 20.24 -4.75 -10.00
N HIS A 169 20.36 -4.69 -8.67
CA HIS A 169 19.34 -5.25 -7.78
C HIS A 169 18.04 -4.44 -7.82
N LEU A 170 18.12 -3.10 -7.97
CA LEU A 170 16.94 -2.27 -8.15
C LEU A 170 16.22 -2.59 -9.46
N LYS A 171 16.97 -2.79 -10.55
CA LYS A 171 16.44 -3.22 -11.85
C LYS A 171 15.72 -4.57 -11.74
N THR A 172 16.32 -5.52 -11.00
CA THR A 172 15.73 -6.85 -10.76
C THR A 172 14.40 -6.76 -10.00
N ILE A 173 14.31 -5.90 -8.98
CA ILE A 173 13.04 -5.61 -8.27
C ILE A 173 12.01 -5.06 -9.27
N GLY A 174 12.39 -4.09 -10.10
CA GLY A 174 11.54 -3.56 -11.15
C GLY A 174 11.02 -4.65 -12.10
N GLU A 175 11.91 -5.52 -12.61
CA GLU A 175 11.53 -6.63 -13.50
C GLU A 175 10.53 -7.58 -12.84
N ILE A 176 10.73 -7.94 -11.57
CA ILE A 176 9.83 -8.81 -10.81
C ILE A 176 8.45 -8.15 -10.68
N ASN A 177 8.39 -6.90 -10.21
CA ASN A 177 7.14 -6.23 -9.92
C ASN A 177 6.34 -5.88 -11.18
N PHE A 178 6.99 -5.40 -12.26
CA PHE A 178 6.33 -5.24 -13.55
C PHE A 178 5.87 -6.58 -14.13
N GLY A 179 6.69 -7.65 -13.97
CA GLY A 179 6.33 -9.01 -14.37
C GLY A 179 5.07 -9.51 -13.65
N ASN A 180 4.99 -9.32 -12.33
CA ASN A 180 3.82 -9.65 -11.53
C ASN A 180 2.60 -8.78 -11.93
N GLY A 181 2.81 -7.49 -12.19
CA GLY A 181 1.75 -6.59 -12.65
C GLY A 181 1.11 -7.01 -13.97
N LYS A 182 1.85 -7.66 -14.87
CA LYS A 182 1.31 -8.12 -16.16
C LYS A 182 0.18 -9.13 -16.05
N VAL A 183 0.16 -9.92 -15.00
CA VAL A 183 -0.89 -10.95 -14.78
C VAL A 183 -2.01 -10.45 -13.87
N ASN A 184 -1.89 -9.24 -13.30
CA ASN A 184 -2.91 -8.66 -12.47
C ASN A 184 -3.91 -7.87 -13.35
N PRO A 185 -5.22 -8.24 -13.38
CA PRO A 185 -6.21 -7.60 -14.23
C PRO A 185 -6.46 -6.13 -13.92
N ASN A 186 -6.12 -5.67 -12.71
CA ASN A 186 -6.30 -4.28 -12.27
C ASN A 186 -5.02 -3.43 -12.41
N ALA A 187 -3.92 -4.01 -12.91
CA ALA A 187 -2.65 -3.31 -12.96
C ALA A 187 -2.61 -2.23 -14.06
N GLN A 188 -2.13 -1.05 -13.70
CA GLN A 188 -1.90 0.04 -14.63
C GLN A 188 -0.96 -0.37 -15.77
N THR A 189 0.02 -1.21 -15.48
CA THR A 189 1.09 -1.54 -16.41
C THR A 189 0.91 -2.87 -17.12
N ARG A 190 -0.21 -3.57 -16.92
CA ARG A 190 -0.47 -4.91 -17.50
C ARG A 190 -0.26 -5.01 -19.01
N ASP A 191 -0.59 -3.95 -19.74
CA ASP A 191 -0.49 -3.89 -21.20
C ASP A 191 0.81 -3.21 -21.70
N TRP A 192 1.68 -2.78 -20.78
CA TRP A 192 2.91 -2.11 -21.14
C TRP A 192 3.88 -3.06 -21.84
N LYS A 193 4.57 -2.55 -22.85
CA LYS A 193 5.61 -3.28 -23.57
C LYS A 193 6.97 -2.91 -23.00
N PHE A 194 7.76 -3.92 -22.67
CA PHE A 194 9.13 -3.78 -22.22
C PHE A 194 10.04 -4.45 -23.27
N PRO A 195 10.57 -3.70 -24.27
CA PRO A 195 11.58 -4.21 -25.20
C PRO A 195 12.80 -4.74 -24.44
N GLU A 196 13.58 -5.59 -25.10
CA GLU A 196 14.87 -6.04 -24.56
C GLU A 196 15.74 -4.84 -24.18
N GLY A 197 16.34 -4.86 -22.99
CA GLY A 197 17.10 -3.75 -22.43
C GLY A 197 16.29 -2.66 -21.73
N SER A 198 14.96 -2.78 -21.57
CA SER A 198 14.15 -1.82 -20.83
C SER A 198 14.60 -1.63 -19.39
N PHE A 199 15.08 -2.69 -18.74
CA PHE A 199 15.59 -2.65 -17.37
C PHE A 199 17.12 -2.53 -17.31
N SER A 200 17.75 -1.94 -18.31
CA SER A 200 19.20 -1.70 -18.35
C SER A 200 19.52 -0.20 -18.14
N ASP A 201 20.81 0.13 -18.22
CA ASP A 201 21.30 1.51 -18.20
C ASP A 201 21.14 2.25 -19.55
N ASN A 202 20.27 1.75 -20.43
CA ASN A 202 19.96 2.39 -21.70
C ASN A 202 19.01 3.58 -21.47
N ASP A 203 19.54 4.80 -21.59
CA ASP A 203 18.79 6.05 -21.36
C ASP A 203 17.64 6.26 -22.35
N ASP A 204 17.68 5.67 -23.55
CA ASP A 204 16.59 5.75 -24.52
C ASP A 204 15.36 4.94 -24.07
N LEU A 205 15.56 3.84 -23.35
CA LEU A 205 14.52 2.94 -22.87
C LEU A 205 14.14 3.21 -21.42
N ASN A 206 15.12 3.52 -20.58
CA ASN A 206 14.98 3.73 -19.14
C ASN A 206 15.80 4.93 -18.65
N PRO A 207 15.40 6.17 -19.02
CA PRO A 207 16.15 7.37 -18.70
C PRO A 207 16.29 7.56 -17.19
N VAL A 208 17.41 8.17 -16.78
CA VAL A 208 17.62 8.63 -15.40
C VAL A 208 16.61 9.74 -15.08
N ILE A 209 15.94 9.62 -13.95
CA ILE A 209 15.02 10.62 -13.40
C ILE A 209 15.73 11.49 -12.36
N GLU A 210 16.46 10.87 -11.44
CA GLU A 210 17.23 11.57 -10.40
C GLU A 210 18.35 10.66 -9.89
N GLY A 211 19.56 11.15 -9.84
CA GLY A 211 20.72 10.42 -9.32
C GLY A 211 20.89 9.02 -9.89
N CYS A 212 20.71 7.99 -9.06
CA CYS A 212 20.76 6.59 -9.50
C CYS A 212 19.40 6.04 -9.94
N LEU A 213 18.30 6.76 -9.69
CA LEU A 213 16.95 6.28 -9.99
C LEU A 213 16.56 6.54 -11.45
N ARG A 214 16.14 5.49 -12.11
CA ARG A 214 15.65 5.51 -13.48
C ARG A 214 14.13 5.47 -13.54
N ARG A 215 13.55 5.69 -14.71
CA ARG A 215 12.10 5.73 -14.90
C ARG A 215 11.40 4.45 -14.40
N LEU A 216 11.98 3.29 -14.62
CA LEU A 216 11.41 2.01 -14.19
C LEU A 216 11.71 1.68 -12.71
N ASP A 217 12.50 2.51 -12.03
CA ASP A 217 12.65 2.46 -10.57
C ASP A 217 11.55 3.25 -9.84
N CYS A 218 10.72 3.99 -10.57
CA CYS A 218 9.73 4.92 -10.03
C CYS A 218 8.30 4.43 -10.28
N GLY A 219 7.48 4.40 -9.24
CA GLY A 219 6.03 4.24 -9.39
C GLY A 219 5.42 5.34 -10.24
N GLN A 220 4.49 4.98 -11.10
CA GLN A 220 3.83 5.94 -11.99
C GLN A 220 2.64 6.61 -11.31
N ILE A 221 2.32 7.84 -11.74
CA ILE A 221 1.08 8.53 -11.30
C ILE A 221 -0.12 7.68 -11.73
N THR A 222 -0.97 7.36 -10.77
CA THR A 222 -2.08 6.42 -10.92
C THR A 222 -3.36 7.01 -10.33
N ASP A 223 -4.48 6.81 -11.02
CA ASP A 223 -5.82 7.03 -10.47
C ASP A 223 -6.38 5.73 -9.90
N GLY A 224 -7.13 5.82 -8.81
CA GLY A 224 -7.86 4.65 -8.35
C GLY A 224 -8.37 4.74 -6.92
N ALA A 225 -9.23 3.80 -6.60
CA ALA A 225 -9.79 3.60 -5.27
C ALA A 225 -9.80 2.12 -4.89
N ALA A 226 -9.83 1.87 -3.59
CA ALA A 226 -10.08 0.54 -3.01
C ALA A 226 -10.97 0.67 -1.78
N CYS A 227 -11.79 -0.34 -1.53
CA CYS A 227 -12.69 -0.43 -0.39
C CYS A 227 -12.49 -1.77 0.32
N VAL A 228 -12.51 -1.77 1.65
CA VAL A 228 -12.64 -2.98 2.47
C VAL A 228 -13.76 -2.80 3.49
N ILE A 229 -14.49 -3.88 3.75
CA ILE A 229 -15.54 -3.95 4.77
C ILE A 229 -14.98 -4.76 5.94
N LEU A 230 -14.85 -4.11 7.07
CA LEU A 230 -14.36 -4.69 8.31
C LEU A 230 -15.52 -5.00 9.25
N ALA A 231 -15.39 -6.07 10.03
CA ALA A 231 -16.41 -6.50 10.96
C ALA A 231 -15.85 -6.97 12.30
N SER A 232 -16.63 -6.77 13.36
CA SER A 232 -16.44 -7.45 14.65
C SER A 232 -16.62 -8.96 14.50
N GLU A 233 -16.10 -9.74 15.46
CA GLU A 233 -16.33 -11.19 15.47
C GLU A 233 -17.82 -11.54 15.50
N LYS A 234 -18.64 -10.74 16.21
CA LYS A 234 -20.09 -10.93 16.28
C LYS A 234 -20.70 -10.80 14.88
N ALA A 235 -20.46 -9.69 14.17
CA ALA A 235 -21.01 -9.47 12.84
C ALA A 235 -20.46 -10.50 11.82
N ALA A 236 -19.17 -10.88 11.93
CA ALA A 236 -18.60 -11.92 11.08
C ALA A 236 -19.24 -13.30 11.29
N ARG A 237 -19.60 -13.67 12.54
CA ARG A 237 -20.34 -14.90 12.83
C ARG A 237 -21.75 -14.86 12.23
N GLU A 238 -22.46 -13.76 12.37
CA GLU A 238 -23.79 -13.57 11.79
C GLU A 238 -23.73 -13.64 10.25
N HIS A 239 -22.75 -12.96 9.66
CA HIS A 239 -22.47 -13.01 8.22
C HIS A 239 -22.16 -14.43 7.75
N ALA A 240 -21.30 -15.15 8.43
CA ALA A 240 -20.96 -16.54 8.11
C ALA A 240 -22.18 -17.44 8.15
N ALA A 241 -23.02 -17.34 9.20
CA ALA A 241 -24.25 -18.13 9.34
C ALA A 241 -25.26 -17.83 8.21
N LYS A 242 -25.44 -16.55 7.86
CA LYS A 242 -26.35 -16.12 6.77
C LYS A 242 -25.92 -16.65 5.40
N ASN A 243 -24.61 -16.71 5.14
CA ASN A 243 -24.05 -17.06 3.84
C ASN A 243 -23.56 -18.53 3.75
N GLY A 244 -23.78 -19.36 4.78
CA GLY A 244 -23.33 -20.75 4.79
C GLY A 244 -21.81 -20.92 4.82
N LEU A 245 -21.08 -19.90 5.29
CA LEU A 245 -19.64 -19.89 5.44
C LEU A 245 -19.23 -20.39 6.83
N LYS A 246 -17.98 -20.75 6.99
CA LYS A 246 -17.38 -20.98 8.31
C LYS A 246 -16.59 -19.75 8.73
N LEU A 247 -16.74 -19.29 9.96
CA LEU A 247 -16.01 -18.13 10.47
C LEU A 247 -14.50 -18.26 10.26
N LYS A 248 -13.93 -19.44 10.43
CA LYS A 248 -12.52 -19.73 10.23
C LYS A 248 -12.02 -19.52 8.80
N ASP A 249 -12.91 -19.46 7.81
CA ASP A 249 -12.57 -19.27 6.39
C ASP A 249 -12.66 -17.78 5.99
N ILE A 250 -13.16 -16.91 6.89
CA ILE A 250 -13.19 -15.45 6.69
C ILE A 250 -11.85 -14.89 7.10
N PRO A 251 -11.15 -14.12 6.23
CA PRO A 251 -9.87 -13.52 6.58
C PRO A 251 -10.03 -12.49 7.69
N ARG A 252 -9.01 -12.39 8.54
CA ARG A 252 -8.98 -11.44 9.64
C ARG A 252 -7.61 -10.77 9.77
N ILE A 253 -7.58 -9.61 10.38
CA ILE A 253 -6.35 -8.93 10.78
C ILE A 253 -5.85 -9.59 12.06
N LYS A 254 -4.79 -10.39 11.95
CA LYS A 254 -4.19 -11.14 13.06
C LYS A 254 -3.25 -10.29 13.89
N SER A 255 -2.64 -9.28 13.27
CA SER A 255 -1.69 -8.38 13.89
C SER A 255 -1.61 -7.07 13.12
N TRP A 256 -1.17 -6.02 13.80
CA TRP A 256 -0.91 -4.73 13.19
C TRP A 256 0.19 -3.97 13.94
N ALA A 257 0.85 -3.04 13.23
CA ALA A 257 1.78 -2.11 13.84
C ALA A 257 1.74 -0.75 13.12
N HIS A 258 2.01 0.30 13.88
CA HIS A 258 2.09 1.67 13.38
C HIS A 258 3.18 2.42 14.13
N ARG A 259 4.09 3.05 13.39
CA ARG A 259 5.11 3.93 13.95
C ARG A 259 5.28 5.17 13.09
N SER A 260 5.67 6.26 13.73
CA SER A 260 5.99 7.52 13.07
C SER A 260 7.43 7.95 13.40
N ALA A 261 7.99 8.79 12.53
CA ALA A 261 9.30 9.40 12.67
C ALA A 261 9.22 10.90 12.40
N PRO A 262 10.26 11.70 12.70
CA PRO A 262 10.31 13.09 12.31
C PRO A 262 10.06 13.29 10.81
N LEU A 263 9.45 14.42 10.42
CA LEU A 263 9.13 14.71 9.02
C LEU A 263 10.41 14.82 8.16
N LEU A 264 11.41 15.57 8.62
CA LEU A 264 12.65 15.80 7.90
C LEU A 264 13.46 14.51 7.73
N LEU A 265 13.85 14.20 6.49
CA LEU A 265 14.73 13.07 6.18
C LEU A 265 16.10 13.21 6.88
N GLU A 266 16.71 14.39 6.81
CA GLU A 266 17.99 14.68 7.49
C GLU A 266 17.94 14.32 8.97
N GLN A 267 16.85 14.63 9.66
CA GLN A 267 16.69 14.31 11.08
C GLN A 267 16.58 12.80 11.32
N LYS A 268 15.89 12.07 10.44
CA LYS A 268 15.80 10.60 10.51
C LYS A 268 17.18 9.96 10.33
N LEU A 269 17.94 10.43 9.34
CA LEU A 269 19.30 9.94 9.07
C LEU A 269 20.27 10.28 10.21
N ALA A 270 20.15 11.46 10.81
CA ALA A 270 20.94 11.83 12.00
C ALA A 270 20.64 10.91 13.20
N ILE A 271 19.37 10.55 13.44
CA ILE A 271 18.97 9.61 14.50
C ILE A 271 19.53 8.22 14.25
N SER A 272 19.66 7.80 12.99
CA SER A 272 20.10 6.45 12.63
C SER A 272 21.60 6.33 12.34
N LYS A 273 22.38 7.40 12.48
CA LYS A 273 23.80 7.46 12.07
C LYS A 273 24.63 6.29 12.59
N ASP A 274 24.43 5.92 13.86
CA ASP A 274 25.17 4.86 14.54
C ASP A 274 24.31 3.59 14.74
N GLN A 275 23.20 3.47 14.00
CA GLN A 275 22.32 2.32 14.07
C GLN A 275 22.57 1.36 12.90
N PRO A 276 22.31 0.05 13.07
CA PRO A 276 22.54 -0.93 12.02
C PRO A 276 21.56 -0.84 10.83
N LEU A 277 20.50 -0.07 10.92
CA LEU A 277 19.51 0.12 9.88
C LEU A 277 19.27 1.60 9.61
N LEU A 278 18.97 1.94 8.36
CA LEU A 278 18.72 3.31 7.92
C LEU A 278 17.51 3.93 8.62
N PHE A 279 16.45 3.15 8.80
CA PHE A 279 15.22 3.55 9.49
C PHE A 279 14.88 2.60 10.65
N PRO A 280 15.53 2.74 11.83
CA PRO A 280 15.32 1.84 12.96
C PRO A 280 13.87 1.75 13.44
N HIS A 281 13.05 2.79 13.22
CA HIS A 281 11.63 2.79 13.55
C HIS A 281 10.81 1.85 12.66
N VAL A 282 11.27 1.59 11.42
CA VAL A 282 10.67 0.59 10.52
C VAL A 282 10.88 -0.81 11.09
N SER A 283 12.12 -1.16 11.46
CA SER A 283 12.39 -2.46 12.09
C SER A 283 11.60 -2.64 13.38
N LYS A 284 11.57 -1.61 14.25
CA LYS A 284 10.74 -1.65 15.46
C LYS A 284 9.24 -1.80 15.19
N MET A 285 8.76 -1.32 14.05
CA MET A 285 7.38 -1.56 13.63
C MET A 285 7.18 -3.04 13.29
N PHE A 286 8.10 -3.67 12.55
CA PHE A 286 8.03 -5.11 12.28
C PHE A 286 8.17 -5.95 13.56
N ASP A 287 9.03 -5.56 14.51
CA ASP A 287 9.12 -6.21 15.83
C ASP A 287 7.76 -6.16 16.56
N ASP A 288 7.09 -5.00 16.55
CA ASP A 288 5.75 -4.87 17.13
C ASP A 288 4.70 -5.73 16.42
N LEU A 289 4.77 -5.78 15.08
CA LEU A 289 3.89 -6.59 14.25
C LEU A 289 4.00 -8.08 14.60
N LEU A 290 5.22 -8.59 14.58
CA LEU A 290 5.51 -10.00 14.85
C LEU A 290 5.13 -10.37 16.30
N ARG A 291 5.54 -9.56 17.28
CA ARG A 291 5.24 -9.78 18.69
C ARG A 291 3.73 -9.81 18.96
N ARG A 292 2.94 -8.92 18.33
CA ARG A 292 1.48 -8.88 18.52
C ARG A 292 0.77 -10.07 17.90
N GLY A 293 1.33 -10.63 16.83
CA GLY A 293 0.80 -11.79 16.11
C GLY A 293 1.34 -13.13 16.62
N ASP A 294 2.24 -13.11 17.62
CA ASP A 294 2.93 -14.29 18.14
C ASP A 294 3.77 -15.03 17.08
N TYR A 295 4.42 -14.25 16.20
CA TYR A 295 5.37 -14.75 15.20
C TYR A 295 6.81 -14.55 15.70
N ASN A 296 7.70 -15.50 15.42
CA ASN A 296 9.11 -15.41 15.81
C ASN A 296 9.94 -14.62 14.78
N SER A 297 9.54 -14.66 13.52
CA SER A 297 10.29 -14.09 12.40
C SER A 297 9.34 -13.70 11.28
N ILE A 298 9.79 -12.80 10.40
CA ILE A 298 9.04 -12.45 9.18
C ILE A 298 8.84 -13.68 8.28
N THR A 299 9.72 -14.66 8.34
CA THR A 299 9.66 -15.89 7.56
C THR A 299 8.62 -16.90 8.06
N ASP A 300 7.97 -16.63 9.18
CA ASP A 300 6.78 -17.39 9.62
C ASP A 300 5.54 -17.03 8.79
N LEU A 301 5.61 -15.92 8.04
CA LEU A 301 4.57 -15.44 7.14
C LEU A 301 4.76 -15.98 5.72
N GLY A 302 3.69 -16.00 4.95
CA GLY A 302 3.68 -16.49 3.57
C GLY A 302 4.19 -15.51 2.53
N GLY A 303 4.40 -14.23 2.89
CA GLY A 303 4.89 -13.19 2.00
C GLY A 303 4.52 -11.78 2.46
N LEU A 304 4.89 -10.80 1.63
CA LEU A 304 4.77 -9.38 1.96
C LEU A 304 4.27 -8.58 0.74
N GLU A 305 3.20 -7.82 0.91
CA GLU A 305 2.87 -6.70 0.03
C GLU A 305 3.56 -5.46 0.60
N THR A 306 4.65 -5.02 -0.02
CA THR A 306 5.49 -3.92 0.47
C THR A 306 5.33 -2.67 -0.38
N HIS A 307 5.63 -1.55 0.25
CA HIS A 307 5.65 -0.25 -0.39
C HIS A 307 6.89 -0.11 -1.29
N ASP A 308 6.69 -0.15 -2.58
CA ASP A 308 7.71 0.00 -3.62
C ASP A 308 7.40 1.19 -4.52
N CYS A 309 7.06 2.36 -3.93
CA CYS A 309 6.89 3.57 -4.75
C CYS A 309 8.17 3.91 -5.53
N PHE A 310 9.30 3.44 -5.05
CA PHE A 310 10.59 3.33 -5.74
C PHE A 310 11.19 1.96 -5.42
N THR A 311 11.97 1.41 -6.35
CA THR A 311 12.63 0.09 -6.14
C THR A 311 13.50 0.08 -4.89
N VAL A 312 14.15 1.18 -4.56
CA VAL A 312 14.96 1.33 -3.35
C VAL A 312 14.15 1.15 -2.07
N THR A 313 12.85 1.47 -2.06
CA THR A 313 12.00 1.28 -0.89
C THR A 313 11.79 -0.20 -0.59
N GLU A 314 11.56 -1.01 -1.62
CA GLU A 314 11.48 -2.47 -1.46
C GLU A 314 12.85 -3.05 -1.10
N TYR A 315 13.92 -2.58 -1.75
CA TYR A 315 15.29 -3.00 -1.42
C TYR A 315 15.59 -2.84 0.08
N MET A 316 15.24 -1.69 0.66
CA MET A 316 15.38 -1.47 2.11
C MET A 316 14.37 -2.29 2.94
N ALA A 317 13.14 -2.49 2.46
CA ALA A 317 12.15 -3.25 3.22
C ALA A 317 12.64 -4.68 3.52
N ILE A 318 13.43 -5.28 2.62
CA ILE A 318 13.97 -6.64 2.75
C ILE A 318 14.82 -6.81 4.03
N ASP A 319 15.74 -5.90 4.31
CA ASP A 319 16.55 -5.98 5.53
C ASP A 319 15.85 -5.38 6.75
N HIS A 320 15.04 -4.33 6.57
CA HIS A 320 14.31 -3.70 7.66
C HIS A 320 13.20 -4.58 8.25
N CYS A 321 12.60 -5.50 7.46
CA CYS A 321 11.64 -6.48 7.96
C CYS A 321 12.34 -7.72 8.61
N GLY A 322 13.66 -7.81 8.53
CA GLY A 322 14.44 -8.91 9.08
C GLY A 322 14.50 -10.16 8.18
N LEU A 323 14.14 -10.05 6.87
CA LEU A 323 14.31 -11.14 5.93
C LEU A 323 15.79 -11.43 5.67
N THR A 324 16.61 -10.39 5.67
CA THR A 324 18.08 -10.46 5.63
C THR A 324 18.68 -9.63 6.77
N LYS A 325 20.00 -9.73 6.98
CA LYS A 325 20.70 -8.83 7.89
C LYS A 325 20.80 -7.43 7.29
N PRO A 326 21.02 -6.39 8.12
CA PRO A 326 21.25 -5.03 7.64
C PRO A 326 22.34 -4.97 6.55
N GLY A 327 22.04 -4.30 5.43
CA GLY A 327 22.92 -4.18 4.28
C GLY A 327 23.04 -5.42 3.39
N GLU A 328 22.29 -6.50 3.66
CA GLU A 328 22.35 -7.75 2.92
C GLU A 328 21.11 -8.02 2.05
N SER A 329 20.30 -7.01 1.74
CA SER A 329 19.09 -7.16 0.91
C SER A 329 19.35 -7.83 -0.43
N TRP A 330 20.51 -7.59 -1.02
CA TRP A 330 20.96 -8.19 -2.26
C TRP A 330 20.90 -9.72 -2.28
N LYS A 331 21.13 -10.38 -1.13
CA LYS A 331 21.09 -11.85 -1.04
C LYS A 331 19.73 -12.42 -1.39
N ALA A 332 18.66 -11.80 -0.85
CA ALA A 332 17.30 -12.24 -1.12
C ALA A 332 16.91 -12.07 -2.60
N ILE A 333 17.51 -11.09 -3.27
CA ILE A 333 17.28 -10.82 -4.70
C ILE A 333 18.04 -11.86 -5.54
N GLU A 334 19.34 -12.02 -5.31
CA GLU A 334 20.19 -12.97 -6.07
C GLU A 334 19.77 -14.42 -5.87
N GLU A 335 19.28 -14.77 -4.68
CA GLU A 335 18.73 -16.11 -4.39
C GLU A 335 17.33 -16.33 -4.97
N GLY A 336 16.68 -15.32 -5.57
CA GLY A 336 15.30 -15.39 -6.04
C GLY A 336 14.28 -15.54 -4.91
N THR A 337 14.66 -15.25 -3.67
CA THR A 337 13.83 -15.40 -2.47
C THR A 337 12.52 -14.61 -2.57
N ILE A 338 12.56 -13.41 -3.16
CA ILE A 338 11.44 -12.47 -3.23
C ILE A 338 10.53 -12.67 -4.44
N THR A 339 10.90 -13.54 -5.38
CA THR A 339 10.05 -13.83 -6.56
C THR A 339 8.74 -14.47 -6.13
N LYS A 340 7.71 -14.42 -6.98
CA LYS A 340 6.38 -15.00 -6.69
C LYS A 340 6.45 -16.47 -6.27
N ASP A 341 7.37 -17.23 -6.85
CA ASP A 341 7.59 -18.65 -6.54
C ASP A 341 8.77 -18.88 -5.57
N GLY A 342 9.34 -17.80 -5.03
CA GLY A 342 10.41 -17.84 -4.06
C GLY A 342 9.93 -18.25 -2.67
N ARG A 343 10.86 -18.40 -1.74
CA ARG A 343 10.54 -18.83 -0.36
C ARG A 343 9.85 -17.74 0.48
N PHE A 344 9.95 -16.45 0.09
CA PHE A 344 9.26 -15.33 0.73
C PHE A 344 8.85 -14.31 -0.33
N PRO A 345 7.75 -14.55 -1.04
CA PRO A 345 7.29 -13.67 -2.11
C PRO A 345 7.03 -12.24 -1.62
N ILE A 346 7.50 -11.27 -2.41
CA ILE A 346 7.23 -9.85 -2.18
C ILE A 346 6.48 -9.32 -3.40
N ASN A 347 5.42 -8.54 -3.15
CA ASN A 347 4.65 -7.84 -4.19
C ASN A 347 4.13 -8.77 -5.32
N ALA A 348 3.57 -9.91 -4.94
CA ALA A 348 2.96 -10.83 -5.90
C ALA A 348 1.81 -10.18 -6.71
N SER A 349 1.21 -9.09 -6.21
CA SER A 349 0.21 -8.28 -6.90
C SER A 349 0.80 -7.42 -8.04
N GLY A 350 2.11 -7.21 -8.05
CA GLY A 350 2.84 -6.25 -8.88
C GLY A 350 3.33 -5.01 -8.10
N GLY A 351 3.04 -4.94 -6.80
CA GLY A 351 3.46 -3.82 -5.94
C GLY A 351 2.86 -2.48 -6.37
N LEU A 352 3.52 -1.38 -6.07
CA LEU A 352 3.12 -0.04 -6.47
C LEU A 352 3.64 0.29 -7.88
N ILE A 353 4.81 -0.21 -8.21
CA ILE A 353 5.46 0.02 -9.52
C ILE A 353 4.69 -0.67 -10.63
N GLY A 354 4.36 -1.95 -10.47
CA GLY A 354 3.69 -2.76 -11.49
C GLY A 354 2.17 -2.58 -11.48
N LEU A 355 1.51 -2.71 -10.31
CA LEU A 355 0.06 -2.59 -10.21
C LEU A 355 -0.39 -1.14 -10.33
N GLY A 356 0.27 -0.22 -9.65
CA GLY A 356 -0.08 1.19 -9.58
C GLY A 356 -0.16 1.72 -8.15
N HIS A 357 -0.08 3.06 -8.02
CA HIS A 357 -0.01 3.75 -6.74
C HIS A 357 -0.96 4.95 -6.63
N PRO A 358 -2.28 4.75 -6.63
CA PRO A 358 -3.19 5.78 -6.15
C PRO A 358 -2.95 5.95 -4.65
N VAL A 359 -2.39 7.10 -4.28
CA VAL A 359 -1.71 7.28 -2.97
C VAL A 359 -2.61 6.90 -1.80
N GLY A 360 -3.83 7.45 -1.74
CA GLY A 360 -4.80 7.13 -0.67
C GLY A 360 -5.37 5.73 -0.72
N ALA A 361 -5.40 5.08 -1.90
CA ALA A 361 -5.95 3.73 -2.06
C ALA A 361 -4.98 2.63 -1.62
N THR A 362 -3.67 2.90 -1.68
CA THR A 362 -2.61 1.88 -1.60
C THR A 362 -2.72 0.99 -0.37
N GLY A 363 -2.87 1.58 0.83
CA GLY A 363 -2.96 0.78 2.06
C GLY A 363 -4.19 -0.12 2.12
N VAL A 364 -5.33 0.34 1.57
CA VAL A 364 -6.57 -0.45 1.49
C VAL A 364 -6.42 -1.59 0.48
N ARG A 365 -5.85 -1.30 -0.70
CA ARG A 365 -5.56 -2.28 -1.73
C ARG A 365 -4.62 -3.39 -1.21
N MET A 366 -3.52 -3.03 -0.51
CA MET A 366 -2.57 -4.00 0.04
C MET A 366 -3.24 -4.96 1.03
N LEU A 367 -4.11 -4.45 1.92
CA LEU A 367 -4.88 -5.29 2.84
C LEU A 367 -5.79 -6.25 2.08
N LEU A 368 -6.48 -5.75 1.05
CA LEU A 368 -7.37 -6.53 0.20
C LEU A 368 -6.60 -7.63 -0.56
N ASP A 369 -5.41 -7.33 -1.09
CA ASP A 369 -4.57 -8.31 -1.76
C ASP A 369 -4.13 -9.42 -0.80
N CYS A 370 -3.71 -9.07 0.42
CA CYS A 370 -3.40 -10.07 1.44
C CYS A 370 -4.64 -10.94 1.77
N ALA A 371 -5.82 -10.35 1.89
CA ALA A 371 -7.07 -11.10 2.14
C ALA A 371 -7.40 -12.07 0.98
N LYS A 372 -7.18 -11.64 -0.27
CA LYS A 372 -7.32 -12.51 -1.46
C LYS A 372 -6.31 -13.64 -1.47
N GLN A 373 -5.06 -13.40 -1.10
CA GLN A 373 -4.01 -14.41 -1.03
C GLN A 373 -4.39 -15.53 -0.05
N VAL A 374 -4.74 -15.17 1.19
CA VAL A 374 -5.01 -16.17 2.26
C VAL A 374 -6.35 -16.91 2.06
N THR A 375 -7.19 -16.43 1.15
CA THR A 375 -8.45 -17.09 0.78
C THR A 375 -8.45 -17.75 -0.60
N ASN A 376 -7.27 -17.84 -1.24
CA ASN A 376 -7.09 -18.39 -2.59
C ASN A 376 -7.95 -17.67 -3.67
N ARG A 377 -8.13 -16.36 -3.53
CA ARG A 377 -8.91 -15.50 -4.45
C ARG A 377 -8.02 -14.55 -5.27
N ALA A 378 -6.69 -14.66 -5.17
CA ALA A 378 -5.76 -13.76 -5.86
C ALA A 378 -5.55 -14.08 -7.37
N GLY A 379 -6.24 -15.10 -7.91
CA GLY A 379 -6.18 -15.44 -9.33
C GLY A 379 -4.77 -15.74 -9.82
N ALA A 380 -4.33 -15.11 -10.90
CA ALA A 380 -2.99 -15.31 -11.45
C ALA A 380 -1.85 -14.76 -10.55
N CYS A 381 -2.18 -13.89 -9.59
CA CYS A 381 -1.23 -13.37 -8.59
C CYS A 381 -1.10 -14.31 -7.39
N GLN A 382 -1.82 -15.42 -7.33
CA GLN A 382 -1.85 -16.32 -6.17
C GLN A 382 -0.47 -16.88 -5.85
N ILE A 383 -0.07 -16.76 -4.58
CA ILE A 383 1.09 -17.42 -3.98
C ILE A 383 0.68 -18.79 -3.49
N ASN A 384 1.53 -19.79 -3.71
CA ASN A 384 1.28 -21.14 -3.22
C ASN A 384 1.28 -21.18 -1.68
N ASP A 385 0.26 -21.82 -1.09
CA ASP A 385 0.14 -22.04 0.35
C ASP A 385 0.24 -20.76 1.22
N ALA A 386 -0.22 -19.61 0.69
CA ALA A 386 -0.28 -18.37 1.45
C ALA A 386 -1.23 -18.49 2.65
N LYS A 387 -0.70 -18.57 3.87
CA LYS A 387 -1.48 -18.72 5.11
C LYS A 387 -1.69 -17.41 5.82
N ASP A 388 -0.61 -16.67 6.04
CA ASP A 388 -0.59 -15.36 6.67
C ASP A 388 0.25 -14.42 5.81
N MET A 389 -0.29 -13.28 5.43
CA MET A 389 0.38 -12.31 4.56
C MET A 389 0.53 -10.98 5.28
N ALA A 390 1.69 -10.36 5.15
CA ALA A 390 1.90 -9.03 5.70
C ALA A 390 1.73 -7.93 4.66
N THR A 391 1.38 -6.73 5.14
CA THR A 391 1.51 -5.48 4.38
C THR A 391 2.63 -4.63 4.97
N PHE A 392 3.26 -3.79 4.19
CA PHE A 392 4.11 -2.69 4.67
C PHE A 392 3.84 -1.44 3.85
N ASN A 393 3.15 -0.48 4.44
CA ASN A 393 2.76 0.77 3.80
C ASN A 393 3.48 1.95 4.44
N VAL A 394 4.06 2.82 3.60
CA VAL A 394 4.89 3.94 4.01
C VAL A 394 4.28 5.25 3.55
N GLY A 395 4.27 6.26 4.41
CA GLY A 395 3.91 7.64 4.10
C GLY A 395 5.12 8.56 4.16
N GLY A 396 5.33 9.33 3.08
CA GLY A 396 6.48 10.21 2.93
C GLY A 396 7.81 9.44 2.89
N SER A 397 8.89 10.06 3.34
CA SER A 397 10.20 9.41 3.47
C SER A 397 10.29 8.53 4.72
N ALA A 398 9.41 7.53 4.86
CA ALA A 398 9.23 6.69 6.05
C ALA A 398 8.83 7.49 7.31
N THR A 399 8.05 8.57 7.14
CA THR A 399 7.54 9.36 8.27
C THR A 399 6.44 8.61 9.00
N THR A 400 5.53 7.96 8.27
CA THR A 400 4.49 7.09 8.81
C THR A 400 4.65 5.70 8.21
N CYS A 401 4.70 4.68 9.07
CA CYS A 401 4.85 3.29 8.66
C CYS A 401 3.76 2.45 9.32
N VAL A 402 3.00 1.73 8.51
CA VAL A 402 1.90 0.86 8.97
C VAL A 402 2.04 -0.52 8.35
N SER A 403 1.75 -1.53 9.14
CA SER A 403 1.76 -2.91 8.70
C SER A 403 0.60 -3.69 9.34
N PHE A 404 0.03 -4.61 8.58
CA PHE A 404 -0.98 -5.57 9.02
C PHE A 404 -0.52 -6.98 8.68
N VAL A 405 -0.90 -7.97 9.49
CA VAL A 405 -0.86 -9.37 9.10
C VAL A 405 -2.30 -9.84 8.93
N VAL A 406 -2.59 -10.38 7.76
CA VAL A 406 -3.90 -10.95 7.39
C VAL A 406 -3.76 -12.45 7.27
N GLY A 407 -4.68 -13.20 7.87
CA GLY A 407 -4.74 -14.66 7.77
C GLY A 407 -6.14 -15.17 7.99
N VAL A 408 -6.35 -16.45 7.68
CA VAL A 408 -7.53 -17.21 8.11
C VAL A 408 -7.25 -17.90 9.44
N ALA A 409 -8.26 -18.46 10.11
CA ALA A 409 -8.11 -19.05 11.43
C ALA A 409 -7.42 -20.43 11.38
#